data_299b425b5c6ba6549ea70f0681e39d71
#
_entry.id   299b425b5c6ba6549ea70f0681e39d71
#
_cell.length_a   1.000
_cell.length_b   1.000
_cell.length_c   1.000
_cell.angle_alpha   90.00
_cell.angle_beta   90.00
_cell.angle_gamma   90.00
#
_symmetry.space_group_name_H-M   'P 1'
#
loop_
_entity.id
_entity.type
_entity.pdbx_description
1 polymer ?
#
loop_
_entity_poly.entity_id
_entity_poly.type
_entity_poly.pdbx_seq_one_letter_code
_entity_poly.pdbx_strand_id
1 'polypeptide(L)'
;KFFVNDDGNVELTGNRYSTIFNTHRVMPAFRPWVEKIMSVDLAYLSLARDNYPTLPDPIYNKPFLEYISDMKCYKEIYTDPQCRLYHGHGHTCQEIFELRHHETTKRMPDVVVYPGSHDHVVEIMKAAVKFNVVIIPYGGGTSVSGALECPENEKRMIVSLDMQRMNKILWVDRENM
;
A
#
# COMPACT_ATOMS: atom_id res chain seq x y z
N LYS A 1 -7.81 7.63 4.74
CA LYS A 1 -7.30 8.38 5.91
C LYS A 1 -8.43 8.58 6.91
N PHE A 2 -8.06 8.80 8.18
CA PHE A 2 -8.96 9.27 9.22
C PHE A 2 -8.68 10.74 9.47
N PHE A 3 -9.70 11.50 9.74
CA PHE A 3 -9.58 12.89 10.20
C PHE A 3 -10.66 13.21 11.23
N VAL A 4 -10.47 14.27 11.97
CA VAL A 4 -11.49 14.81 12.88
C VAL A 4 -12.24 15.90 12.13
N ASN A 5 -13.54 15.74 11.96
CA ASN A 5 -14.40 16.73 11.29
C ASN A 5 -14.73 17.92 12.21
N ASP A 6 -15.41 18.93 11.68
CA ASP A 6 -15.74 20.16 12.42
C ASP A 6 -16.60 19.92 13.67
N ASP A 7 -17.36 18.83 13.69
CA ASP A 7 -18.14 18.40 14.86
C ASP A 7 -17.32 17.65 15.90
N GLY A 8 -16.01 17.47 15.67
CA GLY A 8 -15.10 16.74 16.56
C GLY A 8 -15.19 15.21 16.43
N ASN A 9 -15.92 14.69 15.46
CA ASN A 9 -16.06 13.26 15.21
C ASN A 9 -14.94 12.73 14.31
N VAL A 10 -14.53 11.48 14.52
CA VAL A 10 -13.61 10.81 13.60
C VAL A 10 -14.37 10.37 12.36
N GLU A 11 -13.82 10.70 11.20
CA GLU A 11 -14.37 10.37 9.90
C GLU A 11 -13.35 9.67 9.01
N LEU A 12 -13.77 8.65 8.25
CA LEU A 12 -12.95 7.93 7.29
C LEU A 12 -13.05 8.58 5.91
N THR A 13 -11.90 8.94 5.34
CA THR A 13 -11.79 9.48 3.98
C THR A 13 -11.24 8.46 3.00
N GLY A 14 -11.57 8.63 1.73
CA GLY A 14 -11.05 7.86 0.60
C GLY A 14 -12.07 6.91 -0.02
N ASN A 15 -11.84 6.56 -1.26
CA ASN A 15 -12.77 5.77 -2.07
C ASN A 15 -12.55 4.26 -1.96
N ARG A 16 -11.48 3.81 -1.33
CA ARG A 16 -11.09 2.39 -1.27
C ARG A 16 -12.17 1.50 -0.67
N TYR A 17 -12.92 2.02 0.31
CA TYR A 17 -13.99 1.30 1.01
C TYR A 17 -15.39 1.85 0.73
N SER A 18 -15.53 2.75 -0.24
CA SER A 18 -16.81 3.38 -0.55
C SER A 18 -17.90 2.40 -0.99
N THR A 19 -17.52 1.29 -1.58
CA THR A 19 -18.44 0.22 -2.00
C THR A 19 -18.87 -0.71 -0.86
N ILE A 20 -18.06 -0.79 0.21
CA ILE A 20 -18.30 -1.68 1.36
C ILE A 20 -19.07 -0.96 2.46
N PHE A 21 -18.75 0.34 2.70
CA PHE A 21 -19.32 1.14 3.78
C PHE A 21 -20.11 2.34 3.21
N ASN A 22 -21.21 2.04 2.55
CA ASN A 22 -21.91 3.03 1.72
C ASN A 22 -22.62 4.16 2.51
N THR A 23 -22.64 4.16 3.85
CA THR A 23 -23.54 5.10 4.58
C THR A 23 -22.97 5.78 5.82
N HIS A 24 -21.95 5.28 6.48
CA HIS A 24 -21.51 5.90 7.75
C HIS A 24 -19.99 5.96 7.87
N ARG A 25 -19.42 7.00 7.28
CA ARG A 25 -17.99 7.30 7.41
C ARG A 25 -17.65 8.01 8.72
N VAL A 26 -18.66 8.56 9.40
CA VAL A 26 -18.52 9.28 10.67
C VAL A 26 -18.68 8.31 11.83
N MET A 27 -17.73 8.36 12.76
CA MET A 27 -17.70 7.50 13.94
C MET A 27 -17.78 8.34 15.23
N PRO A 28 -18.99 8.75 15.65
CA PRO A 28 -19.14 9.68 16.77
C PRO A 28 -18.71 9.10 18.12
N ALA A 29 -18.82 7.78 18.31
CA ALA A 29 -18.42 7.11 19.54
C ALA A 29 -16.92 6.79 19.61
N PHE A 30 -16.17 6.90 18.50
CA PHE A 30 -14.78 6.44 18.44
C PHE A 30 -13.86 7.30 19.30
N ARG A 31 -13.94 8.62 19.16
CA ARG A 31 -13.08 9.55 19.93
C ARG A 31 -13.29 9.42 21.44
N PRO A 32 -14.52 9.52 21.99
CA PRO A 32 -14.74 9.35 23.43
C PRO A 32 -14.28 7.99 23.96
N TRP A 33 -14.45 6.94 23.14
CA TRP A 33 -13.99 5.60 23.50
C TRP A 33 -12.46 5.52 23.60
N VAL A 34 -11.72 6.04 22.60
CA VAL A 34 -10.25 6.04 22.63
C VAL A 34 -9.72 6.87 23.79
N GLU A 35 -10.22 8.08 23.99
CA GLU A 35 -9.82 8.96 25.10
C GLU A 35 -9.96 8.27 26.45
N LYS A 36 -11.08 7.58 26.64
CA LYS A 36 -11.34 6.82 27.87
C LYS A 36 -10.42 5.62 28.06
N ILE A 37 -10.20 4.80 27.01
CA ILE A 37 -9.44 3.54 27.10
C ILE A 37 -7.95 3.80 27.20
N MET A 38 -7.44 4.79 26.45
CA MET A 38 -6.01 5.07 26.36
C MET A 38 -5.56 6.19 27.31
N SER A 39 -6.50 6.84 27.99
CA SER A 39 -6.23 8.00 28.85
C SER A 39 -5.45 9.09 28.13
N VAL A 40 -5.80 9.36 26.87
CA VAL A 40 -5.20 10.39 26.03
C VAL A 40 -6.20 11.49 25.73
N ASP A 41 -5.71 12.69 25.49
CA ASP A 41 -6.50 13.81 24.98
C ASP A 41 -6.27 13.92 23.46
N LEU A 42 -7.27 13.58 22.68
CA LEU A 42 -7.22 13.67 21.22
C LEU A 42 -7.44 15.10 20.69
N ALA A 43 -7.66 16.07 21.57
CA ALA A 43 -7.60 17.50 21.19
C ALA A 43 -6.13 17.95 21.01
N TYR A 44 -5.17 17.23 21.59
CA TYR A 44 -3.75 17.49 21.34
C TYR A 44 -3.37 16.96 19.95
N LEU A 45 -3.28 17.88 19.01
CA LEU A 45 -2.90 17.57 17.63
C LEU A 45 -1.38 17.69 17.47
N SER A 46 -0.73 16.57 17.18
CA SER A 46 0.60 16.62 16.58
C SER A 46 0.46 17.15 15.15
N LEU A 47 1.10 18.26 14.85
CA LEU A 47 1.09 18.83 13.50
C LEU A 47 1.78 17.86 12.53
N ALA A 48 0.98 17.22 11.69
CA ALA A 48 1.50 16.47 10.56
C ALA A 48 2.04 17.45 9.51
N ARG A 49 3.00 17.01 8.72
CA ARG A 49 3.45 17.79 7.56
C ARG A 49 2.33 17.86 6.52
N ASP A 50 2.20 18.99 5.85
CA ASP A 50 1.22 19.19 4.78
C ASP A 50 1.62 18.47 3.50
N ASN A 51 2.92 18.23 3.31
CA ASN A 51 3.47 17.60 2.10
C ASN A 51 3.82 16.13 2.33
N TYR A 52 3.67 15.32 1.28
CA TYR A 52 4.19 13.97 1.26
C TYR A 52 5.72 13.98 1.38
N PRO A 53 6.30 12.95 2.03
CA PRO A 53 7.75 12.82 2.12
C PRO A 53 8.37 12.63 0.72
N THR A 54 9.59 13.11 0.54
CA THR A 54 10.37 12.87 -0.67
C THR A 54 10.82 11.41 -0.71
N LEU A 55 10.62 10.76 -1.85
CA LEU A 55 11.02 9.38 -2.07
C LEU A 55 12.42 9.31 -2.70
N PRO A 56 13.18 8.25 -2.42
CA PRO A 56 14.40 7.98 -3.15
C PRO A 56 14.12 7.67 -4.62
N ASP A 57 15.09 7.97 -5.48
CA ASP A 57 15.02 7.65 -6.90
C ASP A 57 14.84 6.14 -7.10
N PRO A 58 14.01 5.73 -8.08
CA PRO A 58 13.79 4.32 -8.36
C PRO A 58 15.01 3.66 -9.03
N ILE A 59 15.25 2.41 -8.71
CA ILE A 59 16.25 1.56 -9.33
C ILE A 59 15.57 0.73 -10.41
N TYR A 60 15.87 0.99 -11.68
CA TYR A 60 15.25 0.27 -12.80
C TYR A 60 16.09 -0.88 -13.32
N ASN A 61 15.48 -2.05 -13.45
CA ASN A 61 15.99 -3.17 -14.22
C ASN A 61 15.33 -3.15 -15.62
N LYS A 62 15.97 -2.50 -16.57
CA LYS A 62 15.42 -2.32 -17.92
C LYS A 62 15.11 -3.66 -18.62
N PRO A 63 15.99 -4.68 -18.60
CA PRO A 63 15.67 -5.97 -19.22
C PRO A 63 14.44 -6.65 -18.64
N PHE A 64 14.20 -6.50 -17.34
CA PHE A 64 12.96 -7.01 -16.71
C PHE A 64 11.73 -6.27 -17.21
N LEU A 65 11.77 -4.93 -17.24
CA LEU A 65 10.63 -4.11 -17.67
C LEU A 65 10.29 -4.36 -19.14
N GLU A 66 11.29 -4.45 -19.99
CA GLU A 66 11.11 -4.80 -21.40
C GLU A 66 10.47 -6.17 -21.55
N TYR A 67 11.00 -7.18 -20.85
CA TYR A 67 10.45 -8.54 -20.92
C TYR A 67 8.98 -8.62 -20.52
N ILE A 68 8.58 -8.05 -19.37
CA ILE A 68 7.19 -8.10 -18.92
C ILE A 68 6.26 -7.30 -19.84
N SER A 69 6.78 -6.25 -20.48
CA SER A 69 6.05 -5.43 -21.47
C SER A 69 5.81 -6.23 -22.76
N ASP A 70 6.84 -6.89 -23.28
CA ASP A 70 6.74 -7.70 -24.50
C ASP A 70 5.79 -8.89 -24.31
N MET A 71 5.86 -9.52 -23.14
CA MET A 71 4.97 -10.61 -22.77
C MET A 71 3.54 -10.16 -22.42
N LYS A 72 3.30 -8.85 -22.30
CA LYS A 72 2.01 -8.25 -21.89
C LYS A 72 1.42 -8.90 -20.62
N CYS A 73 2.27 -9.26 -19.67
CA CYS A 73 1.88 -10.00 -18.48
C CYS A 73 1.44 -9.09 -17.31
N TYR A 74 0.87 -7.93 -17.60
CA TYR A 74 0.25 -7.05 -16.61
C TYR A 74 -0.92 -6.26 -17.22
N LYS A 75 -1.76 -5.68 -16.39
CA LYS A 75 -2.82 -4.77 -16.79
C LYS A 75 -2.35 -3.31 -16.75
N GLU A 76 -1.67 -2.96 -15.68
CA GLU A 76 -1.23 -1.61 -15.40
C GLU A 76 0.16 -1.66 -14.75
N ILE A 77 0.94 -0.62 -14.96
CA ILE A 77 2.25 -0.40 -14.35
C ILE A 77 2.40 1.07 -13.99
N TYR A 78 2.90 1.35 -12.79
CA TYR A 78 3.08 2.70 -12.29
C TYR A 78 4.47 2.90 -11.70
N THR A 79 5.04 4.08 -11.96
CA THR A 79 6.35 4.51 -11.46
C THR A 79 6.28 5.85 -10.74
N ASP A 80 5.10 6.45 -10.69
CA ASP A 80 4.92 7.76 -10.05
C ASP A 80 5.15 7.68 -8.53
N PRO A 81 5.70 8.76 -7.93
CA PRO A 81 6.07 8.76 -6.51
C PRO A 81 4.90 8.46 -5.58
N GLN A 82 3.71 8.95 -5.89
CA GLN A 82 2.55 8.78 -5.02
C GLN A 82 2.09 7.31 -4.98
N CYS A 83 2.04 6.64 -6.14
CA CYS A 83 1.71 5.23 -6.22
C CYS A 83 2.76 4.38 -5.50
N ARG A 84 4.05 4.66 -5.70
CA ARG A 84 5.16 3.99 -5.02
C ARG A 84 5.07 4.15 -3.50
N LEU A 85 4.77 5.36 -3.01
CA LEU A 85 4.60 5.62 -1.59
C LEU A 85 3.49 4.76 -1.00
N TYR A 86 2.32 4.71 -1.60
CA TYR A 86 1.18 3.93 -1.10
C TYR A 86 1.44 2.43 -1.06
N HIS A 87 2.36 1.93 -1.88
CA HIS A 87 2.70 0.51 -1.95
C HIS A 87 3.95 0.14 -1.14
N GLY A 88 4.64 1.11 -0.56
CA GLY A 88 5.89 0.89 0.18
C GLY A 88 5.74 0.88 1.71
N HIS A 89 4.50 0.93 2.22
CA HIS A 89 4.26 0.90 3.64
C HIS A 89 2.98 0.14 4.00
N GLY A 90 2.93 -0.39 5.20
CA GLY A 90 1.73 -0.92 5.82
C GLY A 90 1.07 0.09 6.78
N HIS A 91 0.56 -0.41 7.89
CA HIS A 91 -0.19 0.36 8.89
C HIS A 91 0.36 0.14 10.31
N THR A 92 1.65 -0.12 10.48
CA THR A 92 2.27 -0.06 11.81
C THR A 92 2.22 1.38 12.33
N CYS A 93 2.15 1.54 13.65
CA CYS A 93 2.20 2.88 14.25
C CYS A 93 3.47 3.64 13.85
N GLN A 94 4.59 2.94 13.72
CA GLN A 94 5.86 3.51 13.30
C GLN A 94 5.79 4.03 11.86
N GLU A 95 5.34 3.20 10.91
CA GLU A 95 5.22 3.59 9.50
C GLU A 95 4.32 4.82 9.33
N ILE A 96 3.16 4.84 10.01
CA ILE A 96 2.23 5.96 9.95
C ILE A 96 2.83 7.23 10.57
N PHE A 97 3.59 7.09 11.68
CA PHE A 97 4.27 8.22 12.30
C PHE A 97 5.36 8.78 11.37
N GLU A 98 6.20 7.93 10.80
CA GLU A 98 7.27 8.32 9.88
C GLU A 98 6.72 9.05 8.64
N LEU A 99 5.66 8.52 8.03
CA LEU A 99 4.98 9.15 6.88
C LEU A 99 4.45 10.54 7.17
N ARG A 100 4.03 10.79 8.41
CA ARG A 100 3.45 12.08 8.82
C ARG A 100 4.48 13.11 9.24
N HIS A 101 5.64 12.69 9.71
CA HIS A 101 6.60 13.58 10.38
C HIS A 101 7.95 13.67 9.68
N HIS A 102 8.37 12.65 8.94
CA HIS A 102 9.65 12.66 8.25
C HIS A 102 9.59 13.38 6.90
N GLU A 103 10.70 14.01 6.52
CA GLU A 103 10.83 14.71 5.23
C GLU A 103 11.09 13.77 4.07
N THR A 104 11.75 12.66 4.38
CA THR A 104 12.15 11.65 3.41
C THR A 104 11.72 10.28 3.88
N THR A 105 11.47 9.41 2.93
CA THR A 105 11.25 7.99 3.23
C THR A 105 12.56 7.21 3.08
N LYS A 106 12.56 6.03 3.68
CA LYS A 106 13.54 4.99 3.42
C LYS A 106 13.35 4.40 2.01
N ARG A 107 13.86 3.21 1.78
CA ARG A 107 13.67 2.45 0.55
C ARG A 107 12.19 2.20 0.27
N MET A 108 11.73 2.47 -0.96
CA MET A 108 10.36 2.27 -1.44
C MET A 108 10.38 1.36 -2.68
N PRO A 109 9.25 0.76 -3.07
CA PRO A 109 9.17 0.04 -4.34
C PRO A 109 9.56 0.96 -5.50
N ASP A 110 10.23 0.40 -6.50
CA ASP A 110 10.65 1.15 -7.70
C ASP A 110 9.52 1.24 -8.71
N VAL A 111 8.73 0.18 -8.79
CA VAL A 111 7.61 0.03 -9.73
C VAL A 111 6.47 -0.70 -9.04
N VAL A 112 5.24 -0.32 -9.39
CA VAL A 112 4.02 -1.03 -8.99
C VAL A 112 3.42 -1.69 -10.22
N VAL A 113 3.18 -2.99 -10.15
CA VAL A 113 2.65 -3.79 -11.27
C VAL A 113 1.34 -4.45 -10.85
N TYR A 114 0.33 -4.34 -11.70
CA TYR A 114 -0.99 -4.94 -11.50
C TYR A 114 -1.18 -6.11 -12.48
N PRO A 115 -1.01 -7.37 -12.03
CA PRO A 115 -1.37 -8.52 -12.84
C PRO A 115 -2.89 -8.61 -12.99
N GLY A 116 -3.35 -9.18 -14.09
CA GLY A 116 -4.79 -9.35 -14.35
C GLY A 116 -5.25 -10.81 -14.34
N SER A 117 -4.31 -11.75 -14.17
CA SER A 117 -4.58 -13.20 -14.19
C SER A 117 -3.47 -13.97 -13.46
N HIS A 118 -3.75 -15.23 -13.16
CA HIS A 118 -2.75 -16.16 -12.62
C HIS A 118 -1.52 -16.27 -13.54
N ASP A 119 -1.74 -16.40 -14.85
CA ASP A 119 -0.64 -16.52 -15.82
C ASP A 119 0.26 -15.30 -15.84
N HIS A 120 -0.30 -14.08 -15.67
CA HIS A 120 0.50 -12.87 -15.52
C HIS A 120 1.41 -12.96 -14.29
N VAL A 121 0.90 -13.42 -13.15
CA VAL A 121 1.71 -13.60 -11.94
C VAL A 121 2.84 -14.60 -12.17
N VAL A 122 2.52 -15.74 -12.80
CA VAL A 122 3.52 -16.77 -13.11
C VAL A 122 4.63 -16.22 -13.99
N GLU A 123 4.31 -15.49 -15.05
CA GLU A 123 5.32 -14.92 -15.96
C GLU A 123 6.15 -13.80 -15.29
N ILE A 124 5.52 -12.95 -14.49
CA ILE A 124 6.23 -11.93 -13.70
C ILE A 124 7.21 -12.59 -12.72
N MET A 125 6.80 -13.65 -12.03
CA MET A 125 7.67 -14.37 -11.08
C MET A 125 8.86 -15.06 -11.79
N LYS A 126 8.62 -15.69 -12.96
CA LYS A 126 9.71 -16.25 -13.78
C LYS A 126 10.69 -15.15 -14.22
N ALA A 127 10.18 -14.02 -14.67
CA ALA A 127 10.98 -12.87 -15.05
C ALA A 127 11.79 -12.32 -13.86
N ALA A 128 11.17 -12.21 -12.68
CA ALA A 128 11.84 -11.73 -11.49
C ALA A 128 13.03 -12.61 -11.10
N VAL A 129 12.88 -13.92 -11.17
CA VAL A 129 13.98 -14.87 -10.96
C VAL A 129 15.06 -14.70 -12.03
N LYS A 130 14.68 -14.65 -13.31
CA LYS A 130 15.60 -14.54 -14.45
C LYS A 130 16.45 -13.28 -14.40
N PHE A 131 15.84 -12.16 -14.03
CA PHE A 131 16.49 -10.84 -14.03
C PHE A 131 16.92 -10.36 -12.63
N ASN A 132 16.80 -11.22 -11.62
CA ASN A 132 17.19 -10.91 -10.24
C ASN A 132 16.48 -9.65 -9.69
N VAL A 133 15.15 -9.62 -9.78
CA VAL A 133 14.28 -8.55 -9.28
C VAL A 133 13.55 -9.03 -8.03
N VAL A 134 13.36 -8.14 -7.07
CA VAL A 134 12.61 -8.42 -5.83
C VAL A 134 11.13 -8.16 -6.06
N ILE A 135 10.28 -9.09 -5.63
CA ILE A 135 8.83 -8.94 -5.64
C ILE A 135 8.30 -8.86 -4.21
N ILE A 136 7.52 -7.83 -3.93
CA ILE A 136 6.75 -7.69 -2.68
C ILE A 136 5.27 -7.77 -3.07
N PRO A 137 4.53 -8.81 -2.65
CA PRO A 137 3.12 -8.90 -2.95
C PRO A 137 2.32 -7.88 -2.15
N TYR A 138 1.36 -7.24 -2.81
CA TYR A 138 0.49 -6.24 -2.21
C TYR A 138 -0.98 -6.62 -2.38
N GLY A 139 -1.71 -6.64 -1.28
CA GLY A 139 -3.15 -6.86 -1.27
C GLY A 139 -3.90 -5.59 -0.85
N GLY A 140 -4.41 -5.55 0.37
CA GLY A 140 -5.06 -4.39 0.96
C GLY A 140 -4.14 -3.29 1.49
N GLY A 141 -2.84 -3.52 1.62
CA GLY A 141 -1.90 -2.60 2.26
C GLY A 141 -2.10 -2.47 3.78
N THR A 142 -2.79 -3.42 4.40
CA THR A 142 -3.18 -3.37 5.82
C THR A 142 -2.20 -4.07 6.75
N SER A 143 -1.00 -4.39 6.28
CA SER A 143 0.03 -5.04 7.08
C SER A 143 0.38 -4.21 8.31
N VAL A 144 0.46 -4.88 9.46
CA VAL A 144 0.94 -4.31 10.74
C VAL A 144 2.18 -5.06 11.26
N SER A 145 2.79 -5.88 10.41
CA SER A 145 3.97 -6.70 10.70
C SER A 145 5.21 -6.31 9.88
N GLY A 146 5.17 -5.18 9.19
CA GLY A 146 6.26 -4.74 8.31
C GLY A 146 6.40 -5.53 7.00
N ALA A 147 5.38 -6.32 6.61
CA ALA A 147 5.46 -7.17 5.42
C ALA A 147 5.58 -6.43 4.08
N LEU A 148 5.30 -5.14 4.07
CA LEU A 148 5.45 -4.27 2.89
C LEU A 148 6.74 -3.44 2.93
N GLU A 149 7.49 -3.51 4.02
CA GLU A 149 8.72 -2.75 4.19
C GLU A 149 9.77 -3.19 3.18
N CYS A 150 10.34 -2.21 2.48
CA CYS A 150 11.44 -2.46 1.55
C CYS A 150 12.77 -2.42 2.33
N PRO A 151 13.61 -3.48 2.26
CA PRO A 151 14.89 -3.47 2.95
C PRO A 151 15.78 -2.31 2.49
N GLU A 152 16.28 -1.51 3.43
CA GLU A 152 17.05 -0.29 3.11
C GLU A 152 18.29 -0.55 2.24
N ASN A 153 18.95 -1.67 2.47
CA ASN A 153 20.19 -2.05 1.78
C ASN A 153 19.95 -2.81 0.46
N GLU A 154 18.70 -2.99 0.03
CA GLU A 154 18.41 -3.70 -1.21
C GLU A 154 18.81 -2.86 -2.44
N LYS A 155 19.73 -3.40 -3.23
CA LYS A 155 20.28 -2.76 -4.45
C LYS A 155 19.56 -3.17 -5.73
N ARG A 156 18.79 -4.25 -5.66
CA ARG A 156 18.00 -4.72 -6.80
C ARG A 156 16.75 -3.86 -6.93
N MET A 157 16.18 -3.86 -8.14
CA MET A 157 14.85 -3.32 -8.35
C MET A 157 13.83 -4.05 -7.49
N ILE A 158 12.96 -3.30 -6.82
CA ILE A 158 11.84 -3.82 -6.03
C ILE A 158 10.53 -3.50 -6.76
N VAL A 159 9.75 -4.53 -7.03
CA VAL A 159 8.41 -4.42 -7.62
C VAL A 159 7.37 -4.74 -6.55
N SER A 160 6.46 -3.81 -6.32
CA SER A 160 5.22 -4.11 -5.59
C SER A 160 4.21 -4.73 -6.57
N LEU A 161 3.78 -5.95 -6.28
CA LEU A 161 2.85 -6.70 -7.13
C LEU A 161 1.44 -6.62 -6.56
N ASP A 162 0.62 -5.69 -7.05
CA ASP A 162 -0.73 -5.43 -6.52
C ASP A 162 -1.78 -6.33 -7.17
N MET A 163 -2.39 -7.20 -6.36
CA MET A 163 -3.39 -8.18 -6.77
C MET A 163 -4.80 -7.60 -6.96
N GLN A 164 -5.02 -6.31 -6.84
CA GLN A 164 -6.34 -5.67 -6.87
C GLN A 164 -7.14 -5.95 -8.15
N ARG A 165 -6.45 -6.19 -9.26
CA ARG A 165 -7.09 -6.53 -10.55
C ARG A 165 -7.53 -7.99 -10.66
N MET A 166 -7.14 -8.83 -9.71
CA MET A 166 -7.54 -10.24 -9.60
C MET A 166 -8.68 -10.39 -8.58
N ASN A 167 -9.81 -9.76 -8.84
CA ASN A 167 -10.91 -9.56 -7.89
C ASN A 167 -12.16 -10.41 -8.19
N LYS A 168 -12.02 -11.49 -8.94
CA LYS A 168 -13.12 -12.40 -9.27
C LYS A 168 -13.05 -13.65 -8.41
N ILE A 169 -14.18 -14.06 -7.84
CA ILE A 169 -14.34 -15.40 -7.26
C ILE A 169 -14.45 -16.37 -8.43
N LEU A 170 -13.49 -17.29 -8.56
CA LEU A 170 -13.44 -18.25 -9.65
C LEU A 170 -14.24 -19.50 -9.34
N TRP A 171 -14.24 -19.94 -8.09
CA TRP A 171 -14.97 -21.09 -7.59
C TRP A 171 -15.17 -21.01 -6.07
N VAL A 172 -16.13 -21.75 -5.56
CA VAL A 172 -16.40 -21.90 -4.14
C VAL A 172 -16.54 -23.39 -3.85
N ASP A 173 -15.68 -23.92 -3.00
CA ASP A 173 -15.76 -25.27 -2.50
C ASP A 173 -16.51 -25.27 -1.17
N ARG A 174 -17.75 -25.77 -1.17
CA ARG A 174 -18.59 -25.79 0.03
C ARG A 174 -18.32 -26.96 0.96
N GLU A 175 -17.61 -27.98 0.49
CA GLU A 175 -17.31 -29.17 1.27
C GLU A 175 -16.06 -28.98 2.14
N ASN A 176 -15.11 -28.13 1.67
CA ASN A 176 -13.83 -27.86 2.32
C ASN A 176 -13.72 -26.47 2.94
N MET A 177 -14.84 -25.80 3.14
CA MET A 177 -14.87 -24.49 3.83
C MET A 177 -14.81 -24.64 5.34
#